data_9a14af24af18e0b39a998d223697c3cf
#
_entry.id   9a14af24af18e0b39a998d223697c3cf
#
_cell.length_a   1.000
_cell.length_b   1.000
_cell.length_c   1.000
_cell.angle_alpha   90.00
_cell.angle_beta   90.00
_cell.angle_gamma   90.00
#
_symmetry.space_group_name_H-M   'P 1'
#
loop_
_entity.id
_entity.type
_entity.pdbx_description
1 polymer ?
#
loop_
_entity_poly.entity_id
_entity_poly.type
_entity_poly.pdbx_seq_one_letter_code
_entity_poly.pdbx_strand_id
1 'polypeptide(L)'
;MKILECSSKGDKRFSAFYARVSIKGVEKSIECWYQYAKRDEYGRVPGKGKRVNHMVNPFNGHKLPAACLSDFYTCLWIRYFTTHPDLLEYAKGFDEFNDIFRGKCINCQADIIRACVKDFIGLKNKVMTSEFYKDCKGK
;
A
#
# COMPACT_ATOMS: atom_id res chain seq x y z
N MET A 1 5.36 4.90 26.46
CA MET A 1 4.83 4.99 25.09
C MET A 1 5.29 3.80 24.26
N LYS A 2 4.35 3.15 23.58
CA LYS A 2 4.66 2.00 22.73
C LYS A 2 4.77 2.46 21.29
N ILE A 3 5.89 2.16 20.65
CA ILE A 3 6.18 2.56 19.27
C ILE A 3 6.31 1.31 18.41
N LEU A 4 5.59 1.28 17.29
CA LEU A 4 5.71 0.20 16.33
C LEU A 4 6.61 0.67 15.19
N GLU A 5 7.74 -0.01 15.02
CA GLU A 5 8.65 0.28 13.92
C GLU A 5 8.18 -0.51 12.70
N CYS A 6 7.76 0.22 11.66
CA CYS A 6 7.16 -0.38 10.46
C CYS A 6 8.15 -0.58 9.31
N SER A 7 9.42 -0.23 9.52
CA SER A 7 10.44 -0.51 8.51
C SER A 7 10.88 -1.97 8.57
N SER A 8 11.72 -2.38 7.63
CA SER A 8 12.25 -3.74 7.62
C SER A 8 13.14 -4.04 8.83
N LYS A 9 13.49 -3.03 9.62
CA LYS A 9 14.27 -3.21 10.85
C LYS A 9 13.38 -3.51 12.05
N GLY A 10 12.08 -3.30 11.95
CA GLY A 10 11.14 -3.55 13.04
C GLY A 10 10.37 -4.84 12.87
N ASP A 11 9.08 -4.77 13.19
CA ASP A 11 8.19 -5.93 13.07
C ASP A 11 7.84 -6.14 11.59
N LYS A 12 8.35 -7.22 11.01
CA LYS A 12 8.21 -7.47 9.59
C LYS A 12 6.76 -7.62 9.12
N ARG A 13 5.87 -7.99 10.03
CA ARG A 13 4.45 -8.11 9.69
C ARG A 13 3.85 -6.76 9.30
N PHE A 14 4.52 -5.66 9.66
CA PHE A 14 4.07 -4.30 9.37
C PHE A 14 5.02 -3.58 8.40
N SER A 15 5.87 -4.34 7.72
CA SER A 15 6.80 -3.79 6.72
C SER A 15 6.30 -4.16 5.32
N ALA A 16 6.23 -3.16 4.42
CA ALA A 16 5.83 -3.40 3.04
C ALA A 16 6.73 -4.38 2.31
N PHE A 17 7.98 -4.53 2.76
CA PHE A 17 8.92 -5.46 2.14
C PHE A 17 8.60 -6.92 2.47
N TYR A 18 7.85 -7.18 3.54
CA TYR A 18 7.56 -8.54 4.00
C TYR A 18 6.08 -8.86 4.06
N ALA A 19 5.22 -7.87 4.26
CA ALA A 19 3.77 -8.08 4.27
C ALA A 19 3.34 -8.48 2.85
N ARG A 20 2.59 -9.57 2.72
CA ARG A 20 2.25 -10.13 1.42
C ARG A 20 0.76 -10.05 1.15
N VAL A 21 0.43 -9.78 -0.09
CA VAL A 21 -0.95 -9.62 -0.55
C VAL A 21 -1.13 -10.42 -1.83
N SER A 22 -2.25 -11.13 -1.93
CA SER A 22 -2.58 -11.89 -3.12
C SER A 22 -3.54 -11.11 -4.01
N ILE A 23 -3.22 -11.00 -5.29
CA ILE A 23 -4.10 -10.41 -6.30
C ILE A 23 -4.21 -11.42 -7.45
N LYS A 24 -5.43 -11.85 -7.75
CA LYS A 24 -5.71 -12.81 -8.82
C LYS A 24 -4.86 -14.08 -8.69
N GLY A 25 -4.70 -14.56 -7.48
CA GLY A 25 -3.96 -15.78 -7.21
C GLY A 25 -2.44 -15.65 -7.18
N VAL A 26 -1.91 -14.45 -7.40
CA VAL A 26 -0.47 -14.19 -7.35
C VAL A 26 -0.15 -13.45 -6.07
N GLU A 27 0.79 -13.98 -5.30
CA GLU A 27 1.17 -13.37 -4.03
C GLU A 27 2.52 -12.66 -4.14
N LYS A 28 2.55 -11.40 -3.71
CA LYS A 28 3.77 -10.59 -3.68
C LYS A 28 3.75 -9.72 -2.43
N SER A 29 4.92 -9.23 -2.03
CA SER A 29 4.97 -8.24 -0.96
C SER A 29 4.29 -6.95 -1.41
N ILE A 30 3.83 -6.16 -0.45
CA ILE A 30 3.19 -4.87 -0.75
C ILE A 30 4.14 -4.00 -1.56
N GLU A 31 5.42 -3.96 -1.18
CA GLU A 31 6.41 -3.18 -1.92
C GLU A 31 6.55 -3.67 -3.35
N CYS A 32 6.58 -5.00 -3.54
CA CYS A 32 6.72 -5.58 -4.87
C CYS A 32 5.54 -5.22 -5.76
N TRP A 33 4.31 -5.33 -5.24
CA TRP A 33 3.12 -4.92 -5.99
C TRP A 33 3.17 -3.45 -6.38
N TYR A 34 3.58 -2.61 -5.42
CA TYR A 34 3.64 -1.17 -5.63
C TYR A 34 4.62 -0.81 -6.75
N GLN A 35 5.83 -1.38 -6.71
CA GLN A 35 6.82 -1.14 -7.75
C GLN A 35 6.40 -1.73 -9.09
N TYR A 36 5.78 -2.92 -9.08
CA TYR A 36 5.31 -3.57 -10.29
C TYR A 36 4.27 -2.73 -11.04
N ALA A 37 3.43 -2.01 -10.30
CA ALA A 37 2.36 -1.20 -10.92
C ALA A 37 2.87 0.06 -11.61
N LYS A 38 4.07 0.53 -11.26
CA LYS A 38 4.63 1.74 -11.86
C LYS A 38 5.08 1.49 -13.29
N ARG A 39 4.86 2.47 -14.16
CA ARG A 39 5.29 2.37 -15.56
C ARG A 39 5.91 3.68 -16.02
N ASP A 40 6.94 3.56 -16.88
CA ASP A 40 7.53 4.72 -17.54
C ASP A 40 6.75 5.04 -18.80
N GLU A 41 7.22 6.02 -19.58
CA GLU A 41 6.52 6.43 -20.80
C GLU A 41 6.49 5.32 -21.88
N TYR A 42 7.35 4.32 -21.75
CA TYR A 42 7.40 3.19 -22.68
C TYR A 42 6.62 1.97 -22.17
N GLY A 43 5.95 2.10 -21.04
CA GLY A 43 5.15 1.01 -20.47
C GLY A 43 5.95 -0.01 -19.69
N ARG A 44 7.19 0.29 -19.34
CA ARG A 44 8.08 -0.60 -18.59
C ARG A 44 8.13 -0.18 -17.13
N VAL A 45 8.45 -1.14 -16.26
CA VAL A 45 8.67 -0.80 -14.84
C VAL A 45 9.93 0.05 -14.75
N PRO A 46 9.82 1.29 -14.25
CA PRO A 46 10.97 2.18 -14.23
C PRO A 46 12.01 1.71 -13.21
N GLY A 47 13.27 2.02 -13.47
CA GLY A 47 14.32 1.76 -12.51
C GLY A 47 14.19 2.66 -11.30
N LYS A 48 14.92 2.31 -10.24
CA LYS A 48 14.92 3.08 -9.00
C LYS A 48 15.28 4.55 -9.27
N GLY A 49 14.45 5.46 -8.74
CA GLY A 49 14.69 6.88 -8.92
C GLY A 49 14.29 7.44 -10.27
N LYS A 50 13.79 6.61 -11.17
CA LYS A 50 13.36 7.08 -12.48
C LYS A 50 11.92 7.57 -12.43
N ARG A 51 11.57 8.40 -13.40
CA ARG A 51 10.24 9.01 -13.47
C ARG A 51 9.15 7.96 -13.72
N VAL A 52 8.03 8.12 -13.01
CA VAL A 52 6.84 7.30 -13.22
C VAL A 52 5.87 8.10 -14.10
N ASN A 53 5.49 7.53 -15.24
CA ASN A 53 4.56 8.17 -16.16
C ASN A 53 3.11 7.84 -15.83
N HIS A 54 2.83 6.57 -15.56
CA HIS A 54 1.47 6.11 -15.25
C HIS A 54 1.58 4.81 -14.44
N MET A 55 0.43 4.23 -14.09
CA MET A 55 0.41 2.92 -13.47
C MET A 55 -0.45 1.95 -14.26
N VAL A 56 -0.23 0.66 -14.02
CA VAL A 56 -1.10 -0.41 -14.53
C VAL A 56 -1.78 -1.04 -13.32
N ASN A 57 -3.12 -1.10 -13.37
CA ASN A 57 -3.89 -1.69 -12.29
C ASN A 57 -3.75 -3.21 -12.32
N PRO A 58 -3.13 -3.83 -11.29
CA PRO A 58 -2.90 -5.28 -11.30
C PRO A 58 -4.18 -6.11 -11.25
N PHE A 59 -5.30 -5.51 -10.87
CA PHE A 59 -6.57 -6.23 -10.79
C PHE A 59 -7.19 -6.47 -12.17
N ASN A 60 -6.91 -5.61 -13.14
CA ASN A 60 -7.56 -5.71 -14.45
C ASN A 60 -6.67 -5.34 -15.64
N GLY A 61 -5.45 -4.90 -15.39
CA GLY A 61 -4.51 -4.54 -16.46
C GLY A 61 -4.73 -3.17 -17.08
N HIS A 62 -5.66 -2.39 -16.57
CA HIS A 62 -5.95 -1.07 -17.12
C HIS A 62 -4.86 -0.05 -16.77
N LYS A 63 -4.63 0.87 -17.72
CA LYS A 63 -3.72 1.98 -17.51
C LYS A 63 -4.45 3.08 -16.74
N LEU A 64 -3.80 3.60 -15.70
CA LEU A 64 -4.36 4.68 -14.87
C LEU A 64 -3.31 5.76 -14.67
N PRO A 65 -3.74 6.98 -14.31
CA PRO A 65 -2.79 8.05 -13.97
C PRO A 65 -1.89 7.65 -12.81
N ALA A 66 -0.65 8.17 -12.81
CA ALA A 66 0.30 7.89 -11.72
C ALA A 66 -0.25 8.33 -10.36
N ALA A 67 -1.13 9.35 -10.33
CA ALA A 67 -1.74 9.79 -9.08
C ALA A 67 -2.54 8.69 -8.37
N CYS A 68 -2.97 7.66 -9.11
CA CYS A 68 -3.70 6.53 -8.53
C CYS A 68 -2.82 5.60 -7.71
N LEU A 69 -1.49 5.73 -7.80
CA LEU A 69 -0.57 4.89 -7.05
C LEU A 69 -0.76 5.01 -5.54
N SER A 70 -1.07 6.19 -5.06
CA SER A 70 -1.26 6.41 -3.63
C SER A 70 -2.47 5.61 -3.11
N ASP A 71 -3.58 5.65 -3.84
CA ASP A 71 -4.78 4.88 -3.45
C ASP A 71 -4.55 3.39 -3.60
N PHE A 72 -3.79 2.99 -4.62
CA PHE A 72 -3.43 1.59 -4.80
C PHE A 72 -2.62 1.09 -3.59
N TYR A 73 -1.63 1.87 -3.16
CA TYR A 73 -0.80 1.51 -2.00
C TYR A 73 -1.67 1.34 -0.75
N THR A 74 -2.59 2.28 -0.53
CA THR A 74 -3.51 2.20 0.60
C THR A 74 -4.40 0.95 0.49
N CYS A 75 -4.89 0.64 -0.72
CA CYS A 75 -5.68 -0.57 -0.95
C CYS A 75 -4.92 -1.84 -0.60
N LEU A 76 -3.62 -1.89 -0.90
CA LEU A 76 -2.81 -3.06 -0.56
C LEU A 76 -2.80 -3.30 0.95
N TRP A 77 -2.61 -2.24 1.73
CA TRP A 77 -2.62 -2.37 3.19
C TRP A 77 -4.02 -2.72 3.71
N ILE A 78 -5.06 -2.17 3.11
CA ILE A 78 -6.44 -2.51 3.51
C ILE A 78 -6.70 -4.01 3.26
N ARG A 79 -6.27 -4.52 2.10
CA ARG A 79 -6.42 -5.96 1.81
C ARG A 79 -5.65 -6.80 2.82
N TYR A 80 -4.42 -6.35 3.15
CA TYR A 80 -3.58 -7.07 4.10
C TYR A 80 -4.26 -7.18 5.46
N PHE A 81 -4.76 -6.07 5.99
CA PHE A 81 -5.43 -6.09 7.29
C PHE A 81 -6.81 -6.75 7.25
N THR A 82 -7.47 -6.73 6.09
CA THR A 82 -8.74 -7.44 5.94
C THR A 82 -8.54 -8.94 6.06
N THR A 83 -7.42 -9.47 5.54
CA THR A 83 -7.09 -10.89 5.64
C THR A 83 -6.33 -11.23 6.93
N HIS A 84 -5.87 -10.22 7.67
CA HIS A 84 -5.14 -10.38 8.92
C HIS A 84 -5.71 -9.45 9.99
N PRO A 85 -6.97 -9.63 10.38
CA PRO A 85 -7.58 -8.72 11.37
C PRO A 85 -6.92 -8.75 12.73
N ASP A 86 -6.29 -9.88 13.08
CA ASP A 86 -5.53 -9.99 14.33
C ASP A 86 -4.36 -9.02 14.36
N LEU A 87 -3.73 -8.78 13.20
CA LEU A 87 -2.60 -7.85 13.14
C LEU A 87 -3.06 -6.41 13.30
N LEU A 88 -4.23 -6.07 12.76
CA LEU A 88 -4.79 -4.73 12.96
C LEU A 88 -5.08 -4.50 14.45
N GLU A 89 -5.65 -5.49 15.13
CA GLU A 89 -5.91 -5.39 16.56
C GLU A 89 -4.61 -5.26 17.35
N TYR A 90 -3.59 -6.01 16.97
CA TYR A 90 -2.29 -5.90 17.60
C TYR A 90 -1.72 -4.49 17.45
N ALA A 91 -1.82 -3.91 16.26
CA ALA A 91 -1.29 -2.58 15.99
C ALA A 91 -2.01 -1.49 16.79
N LYS A 92 -3.28 -1.70 17.13
CA LYS A 92 -4.05 -0.75 17.93
C LYS A 92 -3.48 -0.55 19.33
N GLY A 93 -2.62 -1.47 19.80
CA GLY A 93 -2.00 -1.34 21.09
C GLY A 93 -0.81 -0.40 21.13
N PHE A 94 -0.46 0.22 20.02
CA PHE A 94 0.69 1.11 19.92
C PHE A 94 0.25 2.57 19.88
N ASP A 95 1.11 3.44 20.43
CA ASP A 95 0.83 4.88 20.48
C ASP A 95 1.41 5.62 19.29
N GLU A 96 2.50 5.09 18.73
CA GLU A 96 3.20 5.72 17.62
C GLU A 96 3.62 4.68 16.59
N PHE A 97 3.75 5.13 15.35
CA PHE A 97 4.17 4.30 14.22
C PHE A 97 5.32 5.00 13.52
N ASN A 98 6.40 4.27 13.32
CA ASN A 98 7.64 4.85 12.83
C ASN A 98 8.19 4.05 11.67
N ASP A 99 8.95 4.73 10.80
CA ASP A 99 9.67 4.11 9.70
C ASP A 99 11.01 4.81 9.60
N ILE A 100 12.05 4.16 10.11
CA ILE A 100 13.39 4.77 10.18
C ILE A 100 13.99 5.00 8.80
N PHE A 101 13.44 4.34 7.76
CA PHE A 101 13.89 4.56 6.38
C PHE A 101 13.05 5.57 5.64
N ARG A 102 12.11 6.21 6.34
CA ARG A 102 11.28 7.23 5.74
C ARG A 102 12.15 8.41 5.31
N GLY A 103 12.09 8.76 4.05
CA GLY A 103 12.76 9.92 3.52
C GLY A 103 11.71 10.85 2.94
N LYS A 104 11.88 11.22 1.67
CA LYS A 104 10.92 12.09 0.98
C LYS A 104 9.83 11.27 0.31
N CYS A 105 9.50 10.13 0.87
CA CYS A 105 8.50 9.23 0.32
C CYS A 105 7.11 9.81 0.48
N ILE A 106 6.32 9.78 -0.58
CA ILE A 106 4.93 10.23 -0.54
C ILE A 106 4.08 9.19 0.19
N ASN A 107 4.33 7.92 -0.10
CA ASN A 107 3.57 6.81 0.49
C ASN A 107 4.42 6.11 1.53
N CYS A 108 4.25 6.51 2.78
CA CYS A 108 4.98 5.94 3.90
C CYS A 108 4.11 4.85 4.55
N GLN A 109 4.68 3.66 4.72
CA GLN A 109 3.95 2.56 5.33
C GLN A 109 3.47 2.88 6.75
N ALA A 110 4.29 3.58 7.52
CA ALA A 110 3.90 3.96 8.88
C ALA A 110 2.68 4.86 8.89
N ASP A 111 2.60 5.80 7.95
CA ASP A 111 1.46 6.70 7.86
C ASP A 111 0.17 5.96 7.50
N ILE A 112 0.26 5.01 6.59
CA ILE A 112 -0.91 4.23 6.19
C ILE A 112 -1.36 3.32 7.34
N ILE A 113 -0.42 2.69 8.02
CA ILE A 113 -0.76 1.81 9.15
C ILE A 113 -1.40 2.63 10.26
N ARG A 114 -0.87 3.82 10.53
CA ARG A 114 -1.47 4.73 11.52
C ARG A 114 -2.91 5.07 11.16
N ALA A 115 -3.15 5.36 9.87
CA ALA A 115 -4.50 5.67 9.39
C ALA A 115 -5.44 4.47 9.54
N CYS A 116 -4.94 3.25 9.26
CA CYS A 116 -5.72 2.02 9.42
C CYS A 116 -6.12 1.81 10.89
N VAL A 117 -5.19 2.06 11.79
CA VAL A 117 -5.45 1.89 13.23
C VAL A 117 -6.44 2.93 13.74
N LYS A 118 -6.32 4.16 13.23
CA LYS A 118 -7.17 5.25 13.70
C LYS A 118 -8.62 5.08 13.30
N ASP A 119 -8.86 4.70 12.04
CA ASP A 119 -10.22 4.53 11.54
C ASP A 119 -10.21 3.67 10.27
N PHE A 120 -10.17 2.37 10.47
CA PHE A 120 -10.06 1.43 9.35
C PHE A 120 -11.25 1.53 8.40
N ILE A 121 -12.46 1.58 8.96
CA ILE A 121 -13.67 1.64 8.15
C ILE A 121 -13.78 2.95 7.38
N GLY A 122 -13.42 4.06 8.02
CA GLY A 122 -13.43 5.37 7.35
C GLY A 122 -12.41 5.43 6.22
N LEU A 123 -11.22 4.89 6.46
CA LEU A 123 -10.18 4.84 5.42
C LEU A 123 -10.63 3.98 4.24
N LYS A 124 -11.21 2.82 4.53
CA LYS A 124 -11.72 1.91 3.50
C LYS A 124 -12.80 2.60 2.67
N ASN A 125 -13.73 3.29 3.33
CA ASN A 125 -14.79 4.00 2.62
C ASN A 125 -14.24 5.12 1.74
N LYS A 126 -13.23 5.81 2.22
CA LYS A 126 -12.59 6.87 1.44
C LYS A 126 -11.93 6.32 0.18
N VAL A 127 -11.22 5.20 0.30
CA VAL A 127 -10.56 4.57 -0.83
C VAL A 127 -11.59 4.07 -1.85
N MET A 128 -12.75 3.61 -1.38
CA MET A 128 -13.81 3.11 -2.26
C MET A 128 -14.39 4.18 -3.17
N THR A 129 -14.17 5.48 -2.86
CA THR A 129 -14.61 6.56 -3.73
C THR A 129 -13.52 7.01 -4.69
N SER A 130 -12.33 6.44 -4.60
CA SER A 130 -11.19 6.85 -5.43
C SER A 130 -11.35 6.37 -6.86
N GLU A 131 -10.66 7.05 -7.78
CA GLU A 131 -10.62 6.67 -9.19
C GLU A 131 -10.07 5.25 -9.34
N PHE A 132 -9.06 4.91 -8.55
CA PHE A 132 -8.46 3.58 -8.60
C PHE A 132 -9.50 2.49 -8.27
N TYR A 133 -10.24 2.68 -7.18
CA TYR A 133 -11.21 1.66 -6.76
C TYR A 133 -12.35 1.52 -7.76
N LYS A 134 -12.81 2.65 -8.32
CA LYS A 134 -13.86 2.61 -9.33
C LYS A 134 -13.42 1.83 -10.56
N ASP A 135 -12.15 1.94 -10.93
CA ASP A 135 -11.60 1.16 -12.02
C ASP A 135 -11.57 -0.33 -11.69
N CYS A 136 -11.26 -0.67 -10.43
CA CYS A 136 -11.28 -2.07 -10.00
C CYS A 136 -12.66 -2.71 -10.10
N LYS A 137 -13.72 -1.91 -9.92
CA LYS A 137 -15.10 -2.40 -10.02
C LYS A 137 -15.51 -2.65 -11.47
N GLY A 138 -14.73 -2.15 -12.42
CA GLY A 138 -14.96 -2.40 -13.82
C GLY A 138 -16.09 -1.63 -14.39
N LYS A 139 -16.23 -0.96 -13.98
CA LYS A 139 -17.05 -0.34 -14.61
C LYS A 139 -17.83 -0.61 -15.19
#